data_97840ba2a53b13019d58c74cf72ce64e
#
_entry.id   97840ba2a53b13019d58c74cf72ce64e
#
_cell.length_a   1.000
_cell.length_b   1.000
_cell.length_c   1.000
_cell.angle_alpha   90.00
_cell.angle_beta   90.00
_cell.angle_gamma   90.00
#
_symmetry.space_group_name_H-M   'P 1'
#
loop_
_entity.id
_entity.type
_entity.pdbx_description
1 polymer ?
#
loop_
_entity_poly.entity_id
_entity_poly.type
_entity_poly.pdbx_seq_one_letter_code
_entity_poly.pdbx_strand_id
1 'polypeptide(L)'
;SAPMQDRLIRIFLAAGIPIFEGYGMTESSPAITVNDLRNKGLKIGTVGKPLEGIEVKIASDGEVLVKGSIVMLGYYKNEEMTQKTIVNGYLHTGDIGEIDEEGFLKITDRKKEMFKTSGGKYIAPAVLESELKQSRFIEQVMIIGESEKMPAALIQVNFDFAKEWAVRKKLPTDSILTHERFINRIQKEIDFYN
;
A
#
# COMPACT_ATOMS: atom_id res chain seq x y z
N SER A 1 0.79 6.49 7.79
CA SER A 1 0.40 5.21 8.43
C SER A 1 0.31 4.13 7.37
N ALA A 2 0.51 2.87 7.72
CA ALA A 2 0.32 1.76 6.79
C ALA A 2 -1.18 1.57 6.48
N PRO A 3 -1.55 1.19 5.26
CA PRO A 3 -2.93 0.87 4.92
C PRO A 3 -3.42 -0.33 5.73
N MET A 4 -4.70 -0.31 6.10
CA MET A 4 -5.32 -1.44 6.78
C MET A 4 -5.74 -2.49 5.75
N GLN A 5 -5.66 -3.77 6.11
CA GLN A 5 -6.12 -4.84 5.23
C GLN A 5 -7.64 -4.72 4.98
N ASP A 6 -8.08 -4.74 3.75
CA ASP A 6 -9.49 -4.66 3.33
C ASP A 6 -10.38 -5.66 4.05
N ARG A 7 -9.86 -6.87 4.28
CA ARG A 7 -10.56 -7.91 5.02
C ARG A 7 -10.90 -7.48 6.44
N LEU A 8 -9.98 -6.82 7.14
CA LEU A 8 -10.21 -6.34 8.50
C LEU A 8 -11.23 -5.21 8.51
N ILE A 9 -11.15 -4.27 7.58
CA ILE A 9 -12.13 -3.19 7.42
C ILE A 9 -13.54 -3.78 7.25
N ARG A 10 -13.69 -4.79 6.39
CA ARG A 10 -14.99 -5.47 6.18
C ARG A 10 -15.51 -6.15 7.45
N ILE A 11 -14.65 -6.79 8.23
CA ILE A 11 -15.01 -7.45 9.50
C ILE A 11 -15.51 -6.41 10.50
N PHE A 12 -14.79 -5.30 10.68
CA PHE A 12 -15.19 -4.24 11.60
C PHE A 12 -16.49 -3.56 11.15
N LEU A 13 -16.64 -3.28 9.86
CA LEU A 13 -17.89 -2.74 9.32
C LEU A 13 -19.08 -3.68 9.56
N ALA A 14 -18.90 -4.99 9.37
CA ALA A 14 -19.93 -5.99 9.64
C ALA A 14 -20.30 -6.07 11.14
N ALA A 15 -19.35 -5.75 12.01
CA ALA A 15 -19.57 -5.64 13.46
C ALA A 15 -20.19 -4.28 13.89
N GLY A 16 -20.50 -3.40 12.95
CA GLY A 16 -21.06 -2.07 13.23
C GLY A 16 -20.00 -1.04 13.68
N ILE A 17 -18.72 -1.34 13.51
CA ILE A 17 -17.60 -0.46 13.85
C ILE A 17 -17.02 0.10 12.53
N PRO A 18 -17.37 1.33 12.13
CA PRO A 18 -16.83 1.91 10.90
C PRO A 18 -15.37 2.29 11.05
N ILE A 19 -14.54 1.87 10.10
CA ILE A 19 -13.15 2.28 9.97
C ILE A 19 -13.02 3.14 8.72
N PHE A 20 -12.51 4.34 8.89
CA PHE A 20 -12.29 5.30 7.80
C PHE A 20 -10.80 5.44 7.56
N GLU A 21 -10.37 5.08 6.37
CA GLU A 21 -9.02 5.37 5.92
C GLU A 21 -8.95 6.80 5.39
N GLY A 22 -7.82 7.43 5.63
CA GLY A 22 -7.49 8.75 5.10
C GLY A 22 -6.03 8.83 4.71
N TYR A 23 -5.70 9.78 3.87
CA TYR A 23 -4.37 10.02 3.38
C TYR A 23 -3.93 11.44 3.62
N GLY A 24 -2.66 11.58 3.92
CA GLY A 24 -1.99 12.87 4.06
C GLY A 24 -0.61 12.73 4.66
N MET A 25 0.07 13.85 4.78
CA MET A 25 1.45 13.94 5.25
C MET A 25 1.64 15.23 6.04
N THR A 26 2.75 15.36 6.75
CA THR A 26 3.06 16.54 7.56
C THR A 26 3.02 17.81 6.72
N GLU A 27 3.51 17.75 5.51
CA GLU A 27 3.55 18.83 4.52
C GLU A 27 2.17 19.27 4.05
N SER A 28 1.11 18.52 4.38
CA SER A 28 -0.30 18.80 4.04
C SER A 28 -1.20 18.98 5.26
N SER A 29 -0.70 19.20 6.46
CA SER A 29 -1.38 19.64 7.70
C SER A 29 -2.62 18.84 8.18
N PRO A 30 -2.58 17.57 8.44
CA PRO A 30 -1.96 16.41 7.84
C PRO A 30 -2.85 15.72 6.79
N ALA A 31 -4.15 16.07 6.64
CA ALA A 31 -5.13 15.31 5.87
C ALA A 31 -5.39 15.92 4.48
N ILE A 32 -5.29 15.11 3.45
CA ILE A 32 -5.60 15.43 2.05
C ILE A 32 -6.95 14.85 1.66
N THR A 33 -7.15 13.55 1.95
CA THR A 33 -8.37 12.81 1.64
C THR A 33 -8.87 12.03 2.84
N VAL A 34 -10.14 11.66 2.86
CA VAL A 34 -10.74 10.82 3.88
C VAL A 34 -11.93 10.04 3.32
N ASN A 35 -12.08 8.79 3.73
CA ASN A 35 -13.32 8.05 3.59
C ASN A 35 -14.35 8.58 4.61
N ASP A 36 -15.61 8.74 4.18
CA ASP A 36 -16.68 9.30 5.00
C ASP A 36 -18.01 8.63 4.65
N LEU A 37 -18.82 8.30 5.65
CA LEU A 37 -20.16 7.77 5.43
C LEU A 37 -21.20 8.83 5.05
N ARG A 38 -20.90 10.11 5.22
CA ARG A 38 -21.88 11.20 5.07
C ARG A 38 -22.02 11.68 3.63
N ASN A 39 -21.13 12.59 3.21
CA ASN A 39 -21.34 13.31 1.94
C ASN A 39 -20.44 12.82 0.81
N LYS A 40 -19.30 12.20 1.13
CA LYS A 40 -18.28 11.81 0.14
C LYS A 40 -18.21 10.33 -0.13
N GLY A 41 -18.81 9.51 0.74
CA GLY A 41 -18.87 8.06 0.60
C GLY A 41 -17.68 7.32 1.18
N LEU A 42 -17.85 6.02 1.33
CA LEU A 42 -16.85 5.06 1.78
C LEU A 42 -16.57 4.05 0.67
N LYS A 43 -15.31 3.89 0.29
CA LYS A 43 -14.87 2.86 -0.66
C LYS A 43 -13.64 2.16 -0.11
N ILE A 44 -13.81 0.89 0.27
CA ILE A 44 -12.73 0.05 0.82
C ILE A 44 -11.63 -0.12 -0.22
N GLY A 45 -10.38 -0.08 0.22
CA GLY A 45 -9.20 -0.13 -0.65
C GLY A 45 -8.82 1.23 -1.25
N THR A 46 -9.48 2.32 -0.79
CA THR A 46 -9.13 3.69 -1.13
C THR A 46 -8.93 4.53 0.12
N VAL A 47 -8.24 5.64 -0.02
CA VAL A 47 -8.05 6.61 1.06
C VAL A 47 -9.09 7.75 1.03
N GLY A 48 -10.20 7.54 0.32
CA GLY A 48 -11.32 8.48 0.26
C GLY A 48 -11.17 9.56 -0.80
N LYS A 49 -12.04 10.56 -0.70
CA LYS A 49 -12.08 11.72 -1.61
C LYS A 49 -11.35 12.93 -1.03
N PRO A 50 -10.84 13.84 -1.86
CA PRO A 50 -10.23 15.08 -1.40
C PRO A 50 -11.14 15.86 -0.45
N LEU A 51 -10.57 16.45 0.58
CA LEU A 51 -11.27 17.38 1.45
C LEU A 51 -11.71 18.63 0.67
N GLU A 52 -12.68 19.35 1.20
CA GLU A 52 -13.18 20.57 0.57
C GLU A 52 -12.08 21.62 0.41
N GLY A 53 -12.00 22.23 -0.77
CA GLY A 53 -10.97 23.22 -1.10
C GLY A 53 -9.59 22.64 -1.41
N ILE A 54 -9.46 21.31 -1.46
CA ILE A 54 -8.20 20.62 -1.81
C ILE A 54 -8.31 20.05 -3.22
N GLU A 55 -7.37 20.41 -4.07
CA GLU A 55 -7.20 19.86 -5.39
C GLU A 55 -6.16 18.74 -5.37
N VAL A 56 -6.54 17.58 -5.90
CA VAL A 56 -5.64 16.43 -6.07
C VAL A 56 -5.57 16.07 -7.55
N LYS A 57 -4.37 15.92 -8.07
CA LYS A 57 -4.09 15.49 -9.44
C LYS A 57 -3.11 14.34 -9.47
N ILE A 58 -3.17 13.55 -10.51
CA ILE A 58 -2.16 12.53 -10.80
C ILE A 58 -1.28 13.05 -11.94
N ALA A 59 0.02 13.12 -11.70
CA ALA A 59 1.02 13.48 -12.70
C ALA A 59 1.19 12.40 -13.78
N SER A 60 1.88 12.71 -14.85
CA SER A 60 2.10 11.75 -15.94
C SER A 60 2.91 10.51 -15.56
N ASP A 61 3.67 10.59 -14.47
CA ASP A 61 4.44 9.49 -13.89
C ASP A 61 3.70 8.78 -12.74
N GLY A 62 2.42 9.14 -12.51
CA GLY A 62 1.58 8.55 -11.48
C GLY A 62 1.69 9.22 -10.11
N GLU A 63 2.55 10.23 -9.93
CA GLU A 63 2.70 10.92 -8.65
C GLU A 63 1.46 11.69 -8.26
N VAL A 64 1.05 11.58 -7.00
CA VAL A 64 -0.03 12.36 -6.41
C VAL A 64 0.44 13.79 -6.15
N LEU A 65 -0.22 14.76 -6.76
CA LEU A 65 0.01 16.19 -6.61
C LEU A 65 -1.13 16.83 -5.84
N VAL A 66 -0.80 17.69 -4.88
CA VAL A 66 -1.78 18.31 -4.00
C VAL A 66 -1.64 19.83 -3.99
N LYS A 67 -2.77 20.52 -4.10
CA LYS A 67 -2.83 21.98 -3.98
C LYS A 67 -3.99 22.40 -3.08
N GLY A 68 -3.77 23.40 -2.23
CA GLY A 68 -4.77 23.93 -1.34
C GLY A 68 -4.17 24.61 -0.13
N SER A 69 -5.03 25.16 0.72
CA SER A 69 -4.62 25.92 1.92
C SER A 69 -3.92 25.06 2.99
N ILE A 70 -4.02 23.74 2.88
CA ILE A 70 -3.37 22.77 3.78
C ILE A 70 -1.89 22.55 3.47
N VAL A 71 -1.43 22.92 2.27
CA VAL A 71 -0.03 22.76 1.87
C VAL A 71 0.85 23.69 2.69
N MET A 72 1.93 23.16 3.24
CA MET A 72 2.91 23.92 4.01
C MET A 72 3.47 25.12 3.22
N LEU A 73 3.96 26.11 3.92
CA LEU A 73 4.67 27.25 3.30
C LEU A 73 6.06 26.82 2.76
N GLY A 74 6.68 25.83 3.37
CA GLY A 74 7.99 25.31 2.99
C GLY A 74 8.74 24.70 4.16
N TYR A 75 9.91 24.16 3.89
CA TYR A 75 10.83 23.64 4.90
C TYR A 75 11.64 24.77 5.55
N TYR A 76 11.71 24.78 6.87
CA TYR A 76 12.44 25.81 7.62
C TYR A 76 13.91 25.86 7.23
N LYS A 77 14.36 27.04 6.79
CA LYS A 77 15.75 27.30 6.32
C LYS A 77 16.24 26.35 5.21
N ASN A 78 15.34 25.79 4.42
CA ASN A 78 15.69 24.89 3.32
C ASN A 78 14.88 25.23 2.06
N GLU A 79 15.20 26.35 1.45
CA GLU A 79 14.53 26.86 0.25
C GLU A 79 14.69 25.91 -0.94
N GLU A 80 15.89 25.30 -1.09
CA GLU A 80 16.15 24.37 -2.18
C GLU A 80 15.20 23.15 -2.14
N MET A 81 15.01 22.55 -0.96
CA MET A 81 14.08 21.45 -0.79
C MET A 81 12.63 21.92 -0.99
N THR A 82 12.29 23.11 -0.51
CA THR A 82 10.94 23.68 -0.70
C THR A 82 10.61 23.81 -2.17
N GLN A 83 11.49 24.39 -2.98
CA GLN A 83 11.30 24.57 -4.42
C GLN A 83 11.21 23.23 -5.19
N LYS A 84 11.90 22.20 -4.72
CA LYS A 84 11.81 20.85 -5.28
C LYS A 84 10.52 20.14 -4.92
N THR A 85 9.96 20.46 -3.73
CA THR A 85 8.77 19.78 -3.20
C THR A 85 7.48 20.50 -3.59
N ILE A 86 7.52 21.84 -3.70
CA ILE A 86 6.36 22.64 -4.12
C ILE A 86 6.68 23.26 -5.48
N VAL A 87 6.09 22.71 -6.53
CA VAL A 87 6.32 23.14 -7.92
C VAL A 87 5.00 23.65 -8.50
N ASN A 88 4.99 24.88 -9.02
CA ASN A 88 3.80 25.52 -9.60
C ASN A 88 2.58 25.54 -8.64
N GLY A 89 2.85 25.63 -7.33
CA GLY A 89 1.84 25.64 -6.29
C GLY A 89 1.26 24.28 -5.93
N TYR A 90 1.81 23.19 -6.49
CA TYR A 90 1.48 21.82 -6.13
C TYR A 90 2.57 21.19 -5.26
N LEU A 91 2.16 20.59 -4.16
CA LEU A 91 2.98 19.71 -3.34
C LEU A 91 3.18 18.39 -4.09
N HIS A 92 4.42 18.03 -4.36
CA HIS A 92 4.83 16.73 -4.86
C HIS A 92 4.96 15.77 -3.69
N THR A 93 4.02 14.84 -3.54
CA THR A 93 3.93 14.02 -2.33
C THR A 93 5.00 12.91 -2.29
N GLY A 94 5.51 12.51 -3.44
CA GLY A 94 6.37 11.35 -3.58
C GLY A 94 5.62 10.02 -3.49
N ASP A 95 4.29 10.05 -3.38
CA ASP A 95 3.44 8.87 -3.40
C ASP A 95 2.81 8.70 -4.79
N ILE A 96 2.67 7.47 -5.24
CA ILE A 96 2.03 7.09 -6.49
C ILE A 96 0.59 6.68 -6.21
N GLY A 97 -0.33 7.08 -7.07
CA GLY A 97 -1.74 6.77 -6.87
C GLY A 97 -2.58 6.93 -8.13
N GLU A 98 -3.84 6.60 -7.98
CA GLU A 98 -4.86 6.72 -9.02
C GLU A 98 -6.15 7.31 -8.45
N ILE A 99 -6.89 8.04 -9.26
CA ILE A 99 -8.23 8.55 -8.91
C ILE A 99 -9.21 7.85 -9.83
N ASP A 100 -10.20 7.20 -9.23
CA ASP A 100 -11.24 6.53 -10.00
C ASP A 100 -12.32 7.50 -10.52
N GLU A 101 -13.24 6.99 -11.33
CA GLU A 101 -14.34 7.76 -11.94
C GLU A 101 -15.28 8.39 -10.91
N GLU A 102 -15.35 7.84 -9.70
CA GLU A 102 -16.13 8.37 -8.58
C GLU A 102 -15.38 9.44 -7.77
N GLY A 103 -14.07 9.66 -8.07
CA GLY A 103 -13.21 10.62 -7.40
C GLY A 103 -12.54 10.11 -6.12
N PHE A 104 -12.51 8.80 -5.89
CA PHE A 104 -11.75 8.20 -4.78
C PHE A 104 -10.28 8.05 -5.14
N LEU A 105 -9.42 8.50 -4.23
CA LEU A 105 -7.98 8.32 -4.34
C LEU A 105 -7.57 6.95 -3.78
N LYS A 106 -6.76 6.23 -4.54
CA LYS A 106 -6.06 5.03 -4.09
C LYS A 106 -4.57 5.26 -4.18
N ILE A 107 -3.87 5.11 -3.07
CA ILE A 107 -2.40 5.14 -3.04
C ILE A 107 -1.90 3.74 -3.37
N THR A 108 -1.03 3.66 -4.35
CA THR A 108 -0.53 2.36 -4.82
C THR A 108 0.90 2.11 -4.38
N ASP A 109 1.77 3.14 -4.33
CA ASP A 109 3.16 2.98 -3.88
C ASP A 109 3.81 4.30 -3.47
N ARG A 110 5.10 4.22 -3.10
CA ARG A 110 5.99 5.35 -2.96
C ARG A 110 7.00 5.42 -4.08
N LYS A 111 7.12 6.58 -4.70
CA LYS A 111 8.02 6.82 -5.84
C LYS A 111 9.47 6.43 -5.56
N LYS A 112 9.93 6.63 -4.32
CA LYS A 112 11.30 6.28 -3.87
C LYS A 112 11.47 4.78 -3.57
N GLU A 113 10.38 4.05 -3.37
CA GLU A 113 10.40 2.62 -3.04
C GLU A 113 10.21 1.74 -4.29
N MET A 114 9.73 2.34 -5.41
CA MET A 114 9.67 1.65 -6.69
C MET A 114 11.07 1.40 -7.25
N PHE A 115 11.29 0.21 -7.76
CA PHE A 115 12.53 -0.12 -8.46
C PHE A 115 12.31 -0.65 -9.88
N LYS A 116 13.36 -0.62 -10.69
CA LYS A 116 13.35 -1.20 -12.03
C LYS A 116 14.06 -2.55 -12.05
N THR A 117 13.46 -3.52 -12.73
CA THR A 117 14.17 -4.74 -13.14
C THR A 117 15.17 -4.44 -14.26
N SER A 118 16.12 -5.34 -14.51
CA SER A 118 17.07 -5.21 -15.62
C SER A 118 16.39 -5.16 -16.98
N GLY A 119 15.17 -5.67 -17.10
CA GLY A 119 14.32 -5.57 -18.30
C GLY A 119 13.56 -4.24 -18.42
N GLY A 120 13.76 -3.31 -17.48
CA GLY A 120 13.13 -1.98 -17.50
C GLY A 120 11.69 -1.93 -16.96
N LYS A 121 11.15 -3.04 -16.45
CA LYS A 121 9.84 -3.08 -15.83
C LYS A 121 9.90 -2.43 -14.43
N TYR A 122 9.01 -1.49 -14.17
CA TYR A 122 8.82 -0.93 -12.82
C TYR A 122 8.08 -1.91 -11.94
N ILE A 123 8.59 -2.08 -10.73
CA ILE A 123 7.99 -2.89 -9.67
C ILE A 123 7.58 -1.95 -8.54
N ALA A 124 6.38 -2.17 -8.03
CA ALA A 124 5.77 -1.49 -6.89
C ALA A 124 5.76 -2.46 -5.69
N PRO A 125 6.79 -2.50 -4.84
CA PRO A 125 6.91 -3.48 -3.76
C PRO A 125 5.73 -3.45 -2.80
N ALA A 126 5.31 -2.26 -2.38
CA ALA A 126 4.25 -2.10 -1.39
C ALA A 126 2.92 -2.71 -1.80
N VAL A 127 2.57 -2.66 -3.10
CA VAL A 127 1.35 -3.31 -3.64
C VAL A 127 1.44 -4.81 -3.48
N LEU A 128 2.53 -5.41 -3.99
CA LEU A 128 2.73 -6.86 -3.96
C LEU A 128 2.81 -7.39 -2.52
N GLU A 129 3.51 -6.67 -1.65
CA GLU A 129 3.62 -7.00 -0.24
C GLU A 129 2.28 -6.92 0.48
N SER A 130 1.48 -5.90 0.21
CA SER A 130 0.13 -5.75 0.77
C SER A 130 -0.80 -6.89 0.33
N GLU A 131 -0.73 -7.28 -0.92
CA GLU A 131 -1.54 -8.38 -1.45
C GLU A 131 -1.11 -9.74 -0.87
N LEU A 132 0.18 -10.03 -0.85
CA LEU A 132 0.69 -11.26 -0.27
C LEU A 132 0.40 -11.41 1.22
N LYS A 133 0.39 -10.32 1.98
CA LYS A 133 0.02 -10.29 3.42
C LYS A 133 -1.46 -10.62 3.68
N GLN A 134 -2.31 -10.66 2.68
CA GLN A 134 -3.69 -11.16 2.85
C GLN A 134 -3.73 -12.68 3.08
N SER A 135 -2.69 -13.41 2.68
CA SER A 135 -2.55 -14.83 2.96
C SER A 135 -2.32 -15.09 4.45
N ARG A 136 -3.09 -16.01 5.03
CA ARG A 136 -2.91 -16.44 6.44
C ARG A 136 -1.57 -17.15 6.69
N PHE A 137 -0.91 -17.63 5.64
CA PHE A 137 0.39 -18.30 5.72
C PHE A 137 1.55 -17.30 5.83
N ILE A 138 1.35 -16.04 5.44
CA ILE A 138 2.38 -15.03 5.33
C ILE A 138 2.21 -14.02 6.47
N GLU A 139 3.22 -13.91 7.33
CA GLU A 139 3.25 -12.92 8.40
C GLU A 139 3.92 -11.62 7.94
N GLN A 140 5.08 -11.75 7.29
CA GLN A 140 5.80 -10.65 6.69
C GLN A 140 6.32 -11.05 5.30
N VAL A 141 6.42 -10.07 4.43
CA VAL A 141 7.02 -10.25 3.10
C VAL A 141 7.77 -9.00 2.71
N MET A 142 8.87 -9.16 1.99
CA MET A 142 9.67 -8.10 1.42
C MET A 142 9.97 -8.44 -0.03
N ILE A 143 9.62 -7.55 -0.93
CA ILE A 143 9.92 -7.69 -2.37
C ILE A 143 11.29 -7.09 -2.65
N ILE A 144 12.13 -7.87 -3.30
CA ILE A 144 13.50 -7.49 -3.69
C ILE A 144 13.71 -7.75 -5.18
N GLY A 145 14.80 -7.25 -5.77
CA GLY A 145 15.20 -7.54 -7.15
C GLY A 145 15.45 -6.31 -8.00
N GLU A 146 15.86 -5.19 -7.38
CA GLU A 146 16.32 -4.01 -8.11
C GLU A 146 17.47 -4.41 -9.03
N SER A 147 17.36 -4.02 -10.32
CA SER A 147 18.30 -4.35 -11.38
C SER A 147 18.45 -5.85 -11.71
N GLU A 148 17.68 -6.72 -11.06
CA GLU A 148 17.62 -8.15 -11.37
C GLU A 148 16.65 -8.46 -12.52
N LYS A 149 16.74 -9.65 -13.10
CA LYS A 149 15.87 -10.07 -14.22
C LYS A 149 14.40 -10.14 -13.83
N MET A 150 14.13 -10.52 -12.57
CA MET A 150 12.78 -10.64 -12.02
C MET A 150 12.78 -10.29 -10.53
N PRO A 151 11.68 -9.79 -9.98
CA PRO A 151 11.54 -9.62 -8.54
C PRO A 151 11.48 -10.98 -7.85
N ALA A 152 11.87 -10.98 -6.57
CA ALA A 152 11.75 -12.11 -5.66
C ALA A 152 11.12 -11.66 -4.36
N ALA A 153 10.51 -12.57 -3.61
CA ALA A 153 9.90 -12.30 -2.32
C ALA A 153 10.66 -13.03 -1.20
N LEU A 154 11.07 -12.30 -0.17
CA LEU A 154 11.49 -12.87 1.10
C LEU A 154 10.26 -12.98 2.00
N ILE A 155 9.87 -14.20 2.37
CA ILE A 155 8.63 -14.48 3.10
C ILE A 155 8.93 -14.98 4.50
N GLN A 156 8.41 -14.30 5.50
CA GLN A 156 8.28 -14.82 6.85
C GLN A 156 6.92 -15.50 6.99
N VAL A 157 6.96 -16.80 7.26
CA VAL A 157 5.76 -17.61 7.41
C VAL A 157 5.12 -17.38 8.80
N ASN A 158 3.80 -17.34 8.84
CA ASN A 158 3.05 -17.45 10.10
C ASN A 158 3.16 -18.89 10.63
N PHE A 159 4.06 -19.08 11.60
CA PHE A 159 4.40 -20.40 12.12
C PHE A 159 3.23 -21.08 12.81
N ASP A 160 2.40 -20.36 13.53
CA ASP A 160 1.28 -20.95 14.26
C ASP A 160 0.26 -21.48 13.28
N PHE A 161 -0.08 -20.72 12.26
CA PHE A 161 -0.98 -21.16 11.22
C PHE A 161 -0.40 -22.30 10.37
N ALA A 162 0.90 -22.26 10.07
CA ALA A 162 1.60 -23.33 9.36
C ALA A 162 1.54 -24.65 10.13
N LYS A 163 1.77 -24.63 11.45
CA LYS A 163 1.65 -25.82 12.34
C LYS A 163 0.23 -26.36 12.38
N GLU A 164 -0.77 -25.50 12.57
CA GLU A 164 -2.19 -25.90 12.52
C GLU A 164 -2.55 -26.58 11.19
N TRP A 165 -2.06 -26.02 10.09
CA TRP A 165 -2.28 -26.58 8.76
C TRP A 165 -1.58 -27.94 8.61
N ALA A 166 -0.33 -28.06 9.12
CA ALA A 166 0.42 -29.32 9.10
C ALA A 166 -0.33 -30.44 9.83
N VAL A 167 -0.84 -30.16 11.05
CA VAL A 167 -1.66 -31.09 11.84
C VAL A 167 -2.89 -31.55 11.03
N ARG A 168 -3.63 -30.60 10.45
CA ARG A 168 -4.81 -30.92 9.63
C ARG A 168 -4.47 -31.78 8.39
N LYS A 169 -3.27 -31.62 7.86
CA LYS A 169 -2.78 -32.38 6.68
C LYS A 169 -2.00 -33.63 7.05
N LYS A 170 -1.86 -33.96 8.34
CA LYS A 170 -1.09 -35.08 8.88
C LYS A 170 0.37 -35.04 8.42
N LEU A 171 0.99 -33.84 8.50
CA LEU A 171 2.38 -33.59 8.13
C LEU A 171 3.22 -33.33 9.40
N PRO A 172 4.56 -33.56 9.36
CA PRO A 172 5.43 -33.23 10.48
C PRO A 172 5.45 -31.73 10.74
N THR A 173 5.27 -31.34 12.01
CA THR A 173 5.23 -29.93 12.41
C THR A 173 6.62 -29.32 12.55
N ASP A 174 7.62 -30.11 12.97
CA ASP A 174 8.97 -29.61 13.30
C ASP A 174 9.81 -29.29 12.05
N SER A 175 9.49 -29.93 10.92
CA SER A 175 10.17 -29.71 9.64
C SER A 175 9.24 -29.16 8.56
N ILE A 176 8.14 -28.53 8.95
CA ILE A 176 7.11 -28.09 8.01
C ILE A 176 7.64 -27.15 6.94
N LEU A 177 8.56 -26.25 7.27
CA LEU A 177 9.09 -25.25 6.34
C LEU A 177 9.89 -25.83 5.18
N THR A 178 10.50 -27.00 5.39
CA THR A 178 11.27 -27.71 4.36
C THR A 178 10.46 -28.80 3.66
N HIS A 179 9.21 -29.00 4.12
CA HIS A 179 8.36 -30.04 3.55
C HIS A 179 7.80 -29.62 2.19
N GLU A 180 7.99 -30.42 1.16
CA GLU A 180 7.62 -30.11 -0.24
C GLU A 180 6.16 -29.65 -0.39
N ARG A 181 5.20 -30.32 0.28
CA ARG A 181 3.78 -29.96 0.22
C ARG A 181 3.50 -28.58 0.81
N PHE A 182 4.30 -28.14 1.79
CA PHE A 182 4.16 -26.81 2.35
C PHE A 182 4.78 -25.76 1.43
N ILE A 183 5.97 -26.01 0.89
CA ILE A 183 6.62 -25.12 -0.10
C ILE A 183 5.68 -24.91 -1.30
N ASN A 184 5.10 -25.99 -1.83
CA ASN A 184 4.12 -25.93 -2.91
C ASN A 184 2.83 -25.19 -2.51
N ARG A 185 2.47 -25.21 -1.23
CA ARG A 185 1.32 -24.41 -0.75
C ARG A 185 1.65 -22.93 -0.73
N ILE A 186 2.83 -22.53 -0.25
CA ILE A 186 3.28 -21.12 -0.27
C ILE A 186 3.40 -20.64 -1.72
N GLN A 187 3.94 -21.45 -2.63
CA GLN A 187 3.99 -21.09 -4.05
C GLN A 187 2.60 -20.78 -4.62
N LYS A 188 1.60 -21.59 -4.28
CA LYS A 188 0.21 -21.33 -4.70
C LYS A 188 -0.40 -20.05 -4.11
N GLU A 189 0.02 -19.64 -2.91
CA GLU A 189 -0.38 -18.33 -2.37
C GLU A 189 0.25 -17.21 -3.20
N ILE A 190 1.53 -17.32 -3.53
CA ILE A 190 2.24 -16.35 -4.39
C ILE A 190 1.57 -16.28 -5.77
N ASP A 191 1.30 -17.41 -6.40
CA ASP A 191 0.69 -17.46 -7.73
C ASP A 191 -0.73 -16.89 -7.76
N PHE A 192 -1.44 -16.92 -6.63
CA PHE A 192 -2.80 -16.40 -6.51
C PHE A 192 -2.83 -14.87 -6.43
N TYR A 193 -1.80 -14.27 -5.81
CA TYR A 193 -1.71 -12.82 -5.61
C TYR A 193 -0.77 -12.12 -6.62
N ASN A 194 -0.29 -12.83 -7.63
CA ASN A 194 0.66 -12.30 -8.64
C ASN A 194 -0.09 -12.01 -9.99
#